data_354c89e3768dd6cc626ab02baeb9e29b
#
_entry.id   354c89e3768dd6cc626ab02baeb9e29b
#
_cell.length_a   1.000
_cell.length_b   1.000
_cell.length_c   1.000
_cell.angle_alpha   90.00
_cell.angle_beta   90.00
_cell.angle_gamma   90.00
#
_symmetry.space_group_name_H-M   'P 1'
#
loop_
_entity.id
_entity.type
_entity.pdbx_description
1 polymer ?
#
loop_
_entity_poly.entity_id
_entity_poly.type
_entity_poly.pdbx_seq_one_letter_code
_entity_poly.pdbx_strand_id
1 'polypeptide(L)'
;MGIRVAGVSKRFGVFQAVDDVSLDVDTGSLVALLGPSGSGKSTLLRLIAGLEDADEGRIWITGEEATSRSVQERQVGFVFQHFALFKHRTVRQNVAFGLELRGWKHDAIRRRVDELLELVQLQGFGQRYPSQLSGGQRQRVALARALAVQPRVLLLDEPFSALDAKVRKELRAWLRNLHDEMHVTTVIVTHDQEEAMEVADKIVVMNHGRIEQIGTPAEIYDQPASPFVMGFVGAVNVLSPEVPLAAANRERGERIFIRPHDLELHRMPQPGSVPAVLRRITHMGRDIQAELTLVSGEVVIAQLPRERMDHRELRTGDALHVTSRESRTFVPDYAI
;
A
#
# COMPACT_ATOMS: atom_id res chain seq x y z
N MET A 1 -1.94 9.06 -20.68
CA MET A 1 -0.77 8.72 -19.83
C MET A 1 -0.57 9.84 -18.84
N GLY A 2 -0.65 9.54 -17.54
CA GLY A 2 -0.52 10.52 -16.46
C GLY A 2 0.93 10.75 -16.07
N ILE A 3 1.64 9.66 -15.74
CA ILE A 3 3.08 9.68 -15.40
C ILE A 3 3.75 8.54 -16.17
N ARG A 4 4.95 8.78 -16.69
CA ARG A 4 5.84 7.73 -17.18
C ARG A 4 7.22 7.92 -16.58
N VAL A 5 7.76 6.85 -16.04
CA VAL A 5 9.13 6.72 -15.57
C VAL A 5 9.81 5.67 -16.44
N ALA A 6 10.99 5.95 -16.96
CA ALA A 6 11.72 5.01 -17.84
C ALA A 6 13.19 4.93 -17.42
N GLY A 7 13.59 3.76 -16.92
CA GLY A 7 14.96 3.44 -16.56
C GLY A 7 15.56 4.35 -15.48
N VAL A 8 14.74 4.83 -14.53
CA VAL A 8 15.18 5.81 -13.55
C VAL A 8 15.99 5.14 -12.46
N SER A 9 17.18 5.71 -12.20
CA SER A 9 18.07 5.29 -11.11
C SER A 9 18.46 6.47 -10.23
N LYS A 10 18.67 6.18 -8.93
CA LYS A 10 19.12 7.14 -7.93
C LYS A 10 20.01 6.51 -6.88
N ARG A 11 21.16 7.10 -6.65
CA ARG A 11 22.13 6.68 -5.64
C ARG A 11 22.41 7.78 -4.64
N PHE A 12 22.53 7.44 -3.37
CA PHE A 12 23.02 8.31 -2.31
C PHE A 12 24.32 7.75 -1.76
N GLY A 13 25.46 8.31 -2.20
CA GLY A 13 26.77 7.74 -1.91
C GLY A 13 26.88 6.30 -2.46
N VAL A 14 27.05 5.33 -1.56
CA VAL A 14 27.13 3.90 -1.93
C VAL A 14 25.76 3.20 -1.97
N PHE A 15 24.72 3.84 -1.47
CA PHE A 15 23.38 3.26 -1.36
C PHE A 15 22.58 3.49 -2.64
N GLN A 16 22.17 2.40 -3.32
CA GLN A 16 21.28 2.44 -4.48
C GLN A 16 19.84 2.49 -3.97
N ALA A 17 19.22 3.67 -4.06
CA ALA A 17 17.85 3.89 -3.54
C ALA A 17 16.77 3.52 -4.56
N VAL A 18 17.02 3.78 -5.85
CA VAL A 18 16.17 3.40 -6.98
C VAL A 18 17.08 2.86 -8.07
N ASP A 19 16.76 1.69 -8.64
CA ASP A 19 17.61 0.94 -9.55
C ASP A 19 16.82 0.50 -10.79
N ASP A 20 17.05 1.18 -11.91
CA ASP A 20 16.45 0.92 -13.24
C ASP A 20 14.91 0.77 -13.20
N VAL A 21 14.23 1.70 -12.53
CA VAL A 21 12.78 1.65 -12.37
C VAL A 21 12.07 2.21 -13.60
N SER A 22 11.15 1.40 -14.15
CA SER A 22 10.24 1.78 -15.23
C SER A 22 8.80 1.57 -14.82
N LEU A 23 7.95 2.60 -14.94
CA LEU A 23 6.56 2.60 -14.48
C LEU A 23 5.71 3.53 -15.34
N ASP A 24 4.56 3.04 -15.78
CA ASP A 24 3.52 3.82 -16.44
C ASP A 24 2.28 3.93 -15.53
N VAL A 25 1.84 5.17 -15.27
CA VAL A 25 0.63 5.50 -14.49
C VAL A 25 -0.38 6.12 -15.45
N ASP A 26 -1.55 5.52 -15.55
CA ASP A 26 -2.60 6.00 -16.42
C ASP A 26 -3.20 7.32 -15.91
N THR A 27 -3.66 8.17 -16.84
CA THR A 27 -4.34 9.42 -16.46
C THR A 27 -5.59 9.12 -15.64
N GLY A 28 -5.75 9.79 -14.50
CA GLY A 28 -6.91 9.63 -13.63
C GLY A 28 -6.91 8.35 -12.81
N SER A 29 -5.83 7.56 -12.76
CA SER A 29 -5.72 6.39 -11.90
C SER A 29 -5.06 6.72 -10.56
N LEU A 30 -5.37 5.90 -9.54
CA LEU A 30 -4.72 5.92 -8.25
C LEU A 30 -3.80 4.69 -8.14
N VAL A 31 -2.49 4.94 -8.07
CA VAL A 31 -1.46 3.91 -7.97
C VAL A 31 -0.80 3.93 -6.60
N ALA A 32 -0.71 2.78 -5.94
CA ALA A 32 0.03 2.63 -4.69
C ALA A 32 1.44 2.08 -4.92
N LEU A 33 2.46 2.78 -4.45
CA LEU A 33 3.81 2.24 -4.29
C LEU A 33 3.88 1.54 -2.94
N LEU A 34 3.97 0.23 -2.93
CA LEU A 34 3.93 -0.64 -1.75
C LEU A 34 5.28 -1.35 -1.58
N GLY A 35 5.75 -1.53 -0.35
CA GLY A 35 7.00 -2.25 -0.09
C GLY A 35 7.56 -1.96 1.30
N PRO A 36 8.58 -2.70 1.77
CA PRO A 36 9.20 -2.48 3.07
C PRO A 36 9.89 -1.12 3.17
N SER A 37 10.22 -0.71 4.40
CA SER A 37 11.02 0.49 4.63
C SER A 37 12.37 0.38 3.93
N GLY A 38 12.81 1.45 3.27
CA GLY A 38 14.06 1.47 2.50
C GLY A 38 13.98 0.87 1.10
N SER A 39 12.81 0.43 0.61
CA SER A 39 12.66 -0.12 -0.76
C SER A 39 12.68 0.90 -1.89
N GLY A 40 12.84 2.21 -1.59
CA GLY A 40 12.98 3.25 -2.63
C GLY A 40 11.70 4.04 -2.95
N LYS A 41 10.54 3.69 -2.41
CA LYS A 41 9.23 4.31 -2.71
C LYS A 41 9.20 5.83 -2.59
N SER A 42 9.54 6.37 -1.41
CA SER A 42 9.55 7.82 -1.19
C SER A 42 10.60 8.52 -2.03
N THR A 43 11.72 7.86 -2.34
CA THR A 43 12.73 8.38 -3.28
C THR A 43 12.15 8.48 -4.68
N LEU A 44 11.51 7.42 -5.18
CA LEU A 44 10.84 7.44 -6.48
C LEU A 44 9.75 8.52 -6.55
N LEU A 45 8.95 8.67 -5.49
CA LEU A 45 7.93 9.71 -5.41
C LEU A 45 8.55 11.12 -5.49
N ARG A 46 9.67 11.35 -4.80
CA ARG A 46 10.39 12.64 -4.81
C ARG A 46 11.05 12.90 -6.16
N LEU A 47 11.57 11.89 -6.84
CA LEU A 47 12.09 11.99 -8.22
C LEU A 47 10.98 12.42 -9.19
N ILE A 48 9.78 11.83 -9.09
CA ILE A 48 8.62 12.23 -9.89
C ILE A 48 8.22 13.69 -9.57
N ALA A 49 8.27 14.09 -8.30
CA ALA A 49 7.95 15.45 -7.88
C ALA A 49 9.00 16.51 -8.31
N GLY A 50 10.24 16.10 -8.62
CA GLY A 50 11.38 16.99 -8.84
C GLY A 50 11.95 17.57 -7.55
N LEU A 51 11.70 16.90 -6.42
CA LEU A 51 12.33 17.21 -5.12
C LEU A 51 13.71 16.56 -4.99
N GLU A 52 14.00 15.59 -5.85
CA GLU A 52 15.28 14.92 -6.03
C GLU A 52 15.55 14.80 -7.53
N ASP A 53 16.83 14.85 -7.93
CA ASP A 53 17.24 14.65 -9.32
C ASP A 53 17.58 13.18 -9.56
N ALA A 54 17.13 12.63 -10.68
CA ALA A 54 17.52 11.31 -11.13
C ALA A 54 18.98 11.33 -11.62
N ASP A 55 19.72 10.26 -11.33
CA ASP A 55 21.09 10.10 -11.85
C ASP A 55 21.04 9.54 -13.27
N GLU A 56 20.03 8.70 -13.59
CA GLU A 56 19.78 8.11 -14.91
C GLU A 56 18.28 8.02 -15.18
N GLY A 57 17.93 7.83 -16.46
CA GLY A 57 16.56 7.65 -16.90
C GLY A 57 15.81 8.94 -17.17
N ARG A 58 14.50 8.82 -17.42
CA ARG A 58 13.64 9.95 -17.79
C ARG A 58 12.26 9.86 -17.14
N ILE A 59 11.65 11.01 -16.89
CA ILE A 59 10.32 11.14 -16.29
C ILE A 59 9.47 12.05 -17.19
N TRP A 60 8.24 11.62 -17.48
CA TRP A 60 7.23 12.42 -18.18
C TRP A 60 5.99 12.57 -17.27
N ILE A 61 5.41 13.76 -17.30
CA ILE A 61 4.16 14.08 -16.60
C ILE A 61 3.19 14.63 -17.64
N THR A 62 2.04 13.99 -17.76
CA THR A 62 0.98 14.33 -18.75
C THR A 62 1.51 14.46 -20.19
N GLY A 63 2.43 13.56 -20.57
CA GLY A 63 3.03 13.52 -21.91
C GLY A 63 4.21 14.46 -22.14
N GLU A 64 4.51 15.36 -21.20
CA GLU A 64 5.62 16.30 -21.29
C GLU A 64 6.82 15.79 -20.49
N GLU A 65 8.03 15.82 -21.08
CA GLU A 65 9.25 15.45 -20.36
C GLU A 65 9.50 16.42 -19.21
N ALA A 66 9.66 15.85 -18.00
CA ALA A 66 9.79 16.60 -16.76
C ALA A 66 11.12 16.38 -16.04
N THR A 67 12.03 15.55 -16.58
CA THR A 67 13.26 15.11 -15.92
C THR A 67 14.08 16.28 -15.38
N SER A 68 14.30 17.31 -16.19
CA SER A 68 15.09 18.51 -15.83
C SER A 68 14.23 19.70 -15.38
N ARG A 69 12.89 19.54 -15.29
CA ARG A 69 12.01 20.64 -14.85
C ARG A 69 12.04 20.82 -13.35
N SER A 70 11.97 22.05 -12.92
CA SER A 70 11.79 22.40 -11.50
C SER A 70 10.46 21.91 -10.95
N VAL A 71 10.35 21.78 -9.63
CA VAL A 71 9.12 21.37 -8.92
C VAL A 71 7.91 22.22 -9.35
N GLN A 72 8.12 23.55 -9.51
CA GLN A 72 7.07 24.50 -9.90
C GLN A 72 6.54 24.24 -11.31
N GLU A 73 7.42 23.89 -12.25
CA GLU A 73 7.09 23.62 -13.65
C GLU A 73 6.39 22.28 -13.84
N ARG A 74 6.61 21.31 -12.94
CA ARG A 74 5.97 19.98 -12.99
C ARG A 74 4.48 20.02 -12.68
N GLN A 75 3.99 21.08 -12.04
CA GLN A 75 2.57 21.27 -11.66
C GLN A 75 2.00 20.08 -10.86
N VAL A 76 2.78 19.54 -9.95
CA VAL A 76 2.37 18.44 -9.06
C VAL A 76 1.89 18.98 -7.71
N GLY A 77 0.90 18.32 -7.12
CA GLY A 77 0.54 18.50 -5.72
C GLY A 77 1.28 17.46 -4.88
N PHE A 78 1.93 17.89 -3.81
CA PHE A 78 2.69 16.98 -2.94
C PHE A 78 2.19 17.07 -1.49
N VAL A 79 1.92 15.92 -0.87
CA VAL A 79 1.60 15.79 0.55
C VAL A 79 2.69 14.99 1.22
N PHE A 80 3.38 15.62 2.17
CA PHE A 80 4.48 15.01 2.92
C PHE A 80 3.95 14.16 4.08
N GLN A 81 4.69 13.16 4.50
CA GLN A 81 4.38 12.24 5.60
C GLN A 81 3.99 12.97 6.91
N HIS A 82 4.64 14.08 7.23
CA HIS A 82 4.32 14.91 8.41
C HIS A 82 3.45 16.12 8.08
N PHE A 83 2.70 16.06 6.96
CA PHE A 83 1.79 17.09 6.46
C PHE A 83 2.45 18.44 6.12
N ALA A 84 3.57 18.79 6.72
CA ALA A 84 4.36 20.01 6.52
C ALA A 84 3.50 21.30 6.52
N LEU A 85 2.50 21.40 7.42
CA LEU A 85 1.69 22.60 7.58
C LEU A 85 2.47 23.73 8.24
N PHE A 86 2.23 24.95 7.78
CA PHE A 86 2.79 26.16 8.40
C PHE A 86 2.11 26.39 9.74
N LYS A 87 2.81 26.13 10.84
CA LYS A 87 2.28 26.16 12.21
C LYS A 87 1.78 27.52 12.64
N HIS A 88 2.34 28.60 12.09
CA HIS A 88 2.03 30.01 12.37
C HIS A 88 0.94 30.60 11.45
N ARG A 89 0.40 29.79 10.51
CA ARG A 89 -0.67 30.17 9.60
C ARG A 89 -1.96 29.42 9.95
N THR A 90 -3.08 30.08 9.76
CA THR A 90 -4.41 29.43 9.90
C THR A 90 -4.61 28.37 8.81
N VAL A 91 -5.67 27.53 8.95
CA VAL A 91 -6.08 26.57 7.92
C VAL A 91 -6.30 27.26 6.57
N ARG A 92 -7.05 28.35 6.56
CA ARG A 92 -7.29 29.15 5.35
C ARG A 92 -6.00 29.65 4.70
N GLN A 93 -5.09 30.17 5.48
CA GLN A 93 -3.80 30.66 5.00
C GLN A 93 -2.88 29.52 4.51
N ASN A 94 -2.94 28.33 5.13
CA ASN A 94 -2.23 27.16 4.63
C ASN A 94 -2.73 26.75 3.24
N VAL A 95 -4.04 26.67 3.04
CA VAL A 95 -4.64 26.29 1.76
C VAL A 95 -4.40 27.37 0.70
N ALA A 96 -4.50 28.65 1.06
CA ALA A 96 -4.29 29.78 0.15
C ALA A 96 -2.86 29.94 -0.34
N PHE A 97 -1.86 29.44 0.40
CA PHE A 97 -0.45 29.75 0.22
C PHE A 97 0.06 29.56 -1.22
N GLY A 98 -0.25 28.42 -1.84
CA GLY A 98 0.18 28.15 -3.23
C GLY A 98 -0.50 29.06 -4.27
N LEU A 99 -1.71 29.52 -3.99
CA LEU A 99 -2.45 30.45 -4.85
C LEU A 99 -1.91 31.88 -4.74
N GLU A 100 -1.53 32.28 -3.49
CA GLU A 100 -0.86 33.58 -3.23
C GLU A 100 0.47 33.67 -3.99
N LEU A 101 1.30 32.61 -3.94
CA LEU A 101 2.57 32.54 -4.68
C LEU A 101 2.39 32.63 -6.21
N ARG A 102 1.25 32.13 -6.73
CA ARG A 102 0.91 32.20 -8.15
C ARG A 102 0.24 33.54 -8.55
N GLY A 103 0.13 34.47 -7.62
CA GLY A 103 -0.44 35.80 -7.89
C GLY A 103 -1.95 35.82 -8.18
N TRP A 104 -2.70 34.84 -7.66
CA TRP A 104 -4.16 34.85 -7.85
C TRP A 104 -4.80 36.07 -7.16
N LYS A 105 -5.91 36.55 -7.73
CA LYS A 105 -6.69 37.64 -7.13
C LYS A 105 -7.33 37.18 -5.82
N HIS A 106 -7.39 38.06 -4.82
CA HIS A 106 -7.86 37.74 -3.48
C HIS A 106 -9.28 37.10 -3.46
N ASP A 107 -10.21 37.62 -4.28
CA ASP A 107 -11.57 37.05 -4.35
C ASP A 107 -11.60 35.64 -4.96
N ALA A 108 -10.70 35.33 -5.92
CA ALA A 108 -10.57 34.00 -6.48
C ALA A 108 -9.96 33.02 -5.45
N ILE A 109 -8.94 33.47 -4.70
CA ILE A 109 -8.36 32.70 -3.59
C ILE A 109 -9.43 32.38 -2.56
N ARG A 110 -10.22 33.37 -2.12
CA ARG A 110 -11.26 33.18 -1.12
C ARG A 110 -12.26 32.10 -1.55
N ARG A 111 -12.82 32.22 -2.75
CA ARG A 111 -13.77 31.24 -3.31
C ARG A 111 -13.15 29.84 -3.37
N ARG A 112 -11.94 29.72 -3.95
CA ARG A 112 -11.27 28.45 -4.09
C ARG A 112 -10.96 27.78 -2.75
N VAL A 113 -10.56 28.54 -1.74
CA VAL A 113 -10.31 28.01 -0.39
C VAL A 113 -11.62 27.56 0.26
N ASP A 114 -12.72 28.29 0.10
CA ASP A 114 -14.02 27.88 0.64
C ASP A 114 -14.51 26.57 0.00
N GLU A 115 -14.43 26.44 -1.34
CA GLU A 115 -14.71 25.20 -2.08
C GLU A 115 -13.88 24.02 -1.56
N LEU A 116 -12.57 24.21 -1.37
CA LEU A 116 -11.70 23.16 -0.90
C LEU A 116 -11.95 22.77 0.56
N LEU A 117 -12.26 23.74 1.43
CA LEU A 117 -12.63 23.44 2.82
C LEU A 117 -13.95 22.65 2.90
N GLU A 118 -14.87 22.90 1.99
CA GLU A 118 -16.08 22.11 1.84
C GLU A 118 -15.75 20.69 1.36
N LEU A 119 -14.98 20.55 0.28
CA LEU A 119 -14.55 19.29 -0.31
C LEU A 119 -13.86 18.37 0.72
N VAL A 120 -12.99 18.94 1.58
CA VAL A 120 -12.29 18.18 2.61
C VAL A 120 -13.06 18.10 3.94
N GLN A 121 -14.34 18.53 3.98
CA GLN A 121 -15.20 18.48 5.17
C GLN A 121 -14.63 19.24 6.38
N LEU A 122 -14.07 20.41 6.15
CA LEU A 122 -13.50 21.30 7.17
C LEU A 122 -14.16 22.71 7.15
N GLN A 123 -15.47 22.77 6.81
CA GLN A 123 -16.25 24.00 6.93
C GLN A 123 -16.17 24.52 8.37
N GLY A 124 -15.99 25.83 8.52
CA GLY A 124 -15.86 26.50 9.83
C GLY A 124 -14.49 26.38 10.49
N PHE A 125 -13.56 25.58 9.95
CA PHE A 125 -12.20 25.43 10.51
C PHE A 125 -11.19 26.44 9.97
N GLY A 126 -11.57 27.28 9.03
CA GLY A 126 -10.66 28.18 8.29
C GLY A 126 -9.79 29.08 9.15
N GLN A 127 -10.26 29.50 10.34
CA GLN A 127 -9.52 30.37 11.26
C GLN A 127 -8.68 29.62 12.30
N ARG A 128 -8.80 28.28 12.37
CA ARG A 128 -8.01 27.49 13.31
C ARG A 128 -6.57 27.36 12.84
N TYR A 129 -5.67 27.15 13.80
CA TYR A 129 -4.27 26.83 13.57
C TYR A 129 -4.05 25.31 13.55
N PRO A 130 -2.99 24.79 12.91
CA PRO A 130 -2.68 23.35 12.88
C PRO A 130 -2.60 22.69 14.25
N SER A 131 -2.17 23.41 15.29
CA SER A 131 -2.12 22.93 16.68
C SER A 131 -3.51 22.65 17.29
N GLN A 132 -4.58 23.19 16.73
CA GLN A 132 -5.96 23.03 17.17
C GLN A 132 -6.71 21.93 16.41
N LEU A 133 -6.00 21.17 15.58
CA LEU A 133 -6.56 20.12 14.70
C LEU A 133 -6.14 18.73 15.13
N SER A 134 -7.01 17.74 14.93
CA SER A 134 -6.64 16.32 15.00
C SER A 134 -5.66 15.93 13.88
N GLY A 135 -5.03 14.75 13.97
CA GLY A 135 -4.16 14.22 12.92
C GLY A 135 -4.85 14.16 11.55
N GLY A 136 -6.04 13.56 11.50
CA GLY A 136 -6.82 13.46 10.28
C GLY A 136 -7.27 14.82 9.72
N GLN A 137 -7.59 15.78 10.58
CA GLN A 137 -7.91 17.15 10.13
C GLN A 137 -6.67 17.83 9.52
N ARG A 138 -5.48 17.67 10.13
CA ARG A 138 -4.23 18.18 9.55
C ARG A 138 -3.94 17.59 8.19
N GLN A 139 -4.16 16.29 8.01
CA GLN A 139 -4.00 15.63 6.72
C GLN A 139 -4.94 16.21 5.66
N ARG A 140 -6.23 16.37 5.98
CA ARG A 140 -7.21 16.98 5.07
C ARG A 140 -6.83 18.41 4.67
N VAL A 141 -6.27 19.20 5.59
CA VAL A 141 -5.74 20.53 5.27
C VAL A 141 -4.54 20.44 4.32
N ALA A 142 -3.61 19.50 4.54
CA ALA A 142 -2.46 19.30 3.66
C ALA A 142 -2.90 18.90 2.24
N LEU A 143 -3.92 18.03 2.13
CA LEU A 143 -4.49 17.65 0.86
C LEU A 143 -5.21 18.83 0.18
N ALA A 144 -6.03 19.60 0.90
CA ALA A 144 -6.66 20.80 0.37
C ALA A 144 -5.64 21.81 -0.16
N ARG A 145 -4.51 21.99 0.56
CA ARG A 145 -3.38 22.82 0.11
C ARG A 145 -2.75 22.30 -1.19
N ALA A 146 -2.54 21.00 -1.30
CA ALA A 146 -1.98 20.38 -2.51
C ALA A 146 -2.93 20.53 -3.71
N LEU A 147 -4.24 20.38 -3.50
CA LEU A 147 -5.28 20.51 -4.51
C LEU A 147 -5.59 21.96 -4.89
N ALA A 148 -5.24 22.94 -4.05
CA ALA A 148 -5.54 24.35 -4.27
C ALA A 148 -5.00 24.84 -5.62
N VAL A 149 -3.80 24.45 -5.95
CA VAL A 149 -3.09 24.86 -7.18
C VAL A 149 -3.54 24.12 -8.44
N GLN A 150 -4.61 23.31 -8.36
CA GLN A 150 -5.13 22.49 -9.45
C GLN A 150 -4.03 21.65 -10.13
N PRO A 151 -3.40 20.74 -9.37
CA PRO A 151 -2.29 19.95 -9.91
C PRO A 151 -2.79 18.96 -10.97
N ARG A 152 -1.93 18.64 -11.94
CA ARG A 152 -2.16 17.56 -12.91
C ARG A 152 -1.99 16.19 -12.31
N VAL A 153 -1.12 16.09 -11.29
CA VAL A 153 -0.77 14.86 -10.57
C VAL A 153 -0.70 15.15 -9.08
N LEU A 154 -1.21 14.24 -8.27
CA LEU A 154 -1.16 14.27 -6.81
C LEU A 154 -0.23 13.17 -6.30
N LEU A 155 0.74 13.56 -5.47
CA LEU A 155 1.75 12.68 -4.89
C LEU A 155 1.63 12.69 -3.36
N LEU A 156 1.40 11.52 -2.76
CA LEU A 156 1.12 11.36 -1.33
C LEU A 156 2.18 10.46 -0.69
N ASP A 157 3.05 11.02 0.15
CA ASP A 157 4.10 10.28 0.85
C ASP A 157 3.60 9.81 2.23
N GLU A 158 3.26 8.55 2.38
CA GLU A 158 2.73 7.90 3.60
C GLU A 158 1.64 8.71 4.32
N PRO A 159 0.55 9.09 3.64
CA PRO A 159 -0.41 10.06 4.19
C PRO A 159 -1.13 9.57 5.45
N PHE A 160 -1.16 8.27 5.73
CA PHE A 160 -1.93 7.71 6.85
C PHE A 160 -1.07 7.25 8.04
N SER A 161 0.27 7.29 7.93
CA SER A 161 1.20 6.70 8.90
C SER A 161 1.10 7.28 10.32
N ALA A 162 0.72 8.55 10.46
CA ALA A 162 0.67 9.27 11.74
C ALA A 162 -0.72 9.24 12.43
N LEU A 163 -1.63 8.32 12.01
CA LEU A 163 -3.03 8.31 12.44
C LEU A 163 -3.38 7.03 13.20
N ASP A 164 -4.34 7.13 14.12
CA ASP A 164 -4.94 5.95 14.76
C ASP A 164 -5.76 5.10 13.76
N ALA A 165 -5.97 3.83 14.09
CA ALA A 165 -6.58 2.85 13.16
C ALA A 165 -7.99 3.25 12.68
N LYS A 166 -8.81 3.85 13.56
CA LYS A 166 -10.17 4.27 13.20
C LYS A 166 -10.14 5.44 12.21
N VAL A 167 -9.38 6.48 12.53
CA VAL A 167 -9.22 7.67 11.66
C VAL A 167 -8.58 7.28 10.34
N ARG A 168 -7.62 6.36 10.34
CA ARG A 168 -6.98 5.83 9.13
C ARG A 168 -8.00 5.19 8.20
N LYS A 169 -8.86 4.30 8.70
CA LYS A 169 -9.92 3.65 7.91
C LYS A 169 -10.90 4.66 7.31
N GLU A 170 -11.36 5.62 8.10
CA GLU A 170 -12.26 6.68 7.64
C GLU A 170 -11.62 7.54 6.52
N LEU A 171 -10.32 7.83 6.65
CA LEU A 171 -9.61 8.64 5.67
C LEU A 171 -9.26 7.89 4.39
N ARG A 172 -9.00 6.58 4.44
CA ARG A 172 -8.83 5.75 3.23
C ARG A 172 -10.10 5.78 2.38
N ALA A 173 -11.25 5.47 2.99
CA ALA A 173 -12.54 5.53 2.30
C ALA A 173 -12.85 6.93 1.74
N TRP A 174 -12.56 7.98 2.51
CA TRP A 174 -12.73 9.35 2.08
C TRP A 174 -11.78 9.72 0.92
N LEU A 175 -10.50 9.31 0.96
CA LEU A 175 -9.55 9.57 -0.12
C LEU A 175 -9.98 8.86 -1.42
N ARG A 176 -10.48 7.63 -1.32
CA ARG A 176 -10.99 6.88 -2.48
C ARG A 176 -12.18 7.62 -3.11
N ASN A 177 -13.16 8.04 -2.32
CA ASN A 177 -14.31 8.80 -2.81
C ASN A 177 -13.88 10.13 -3.45
N LEU A 178 -12.93 10.85 -2.85
CA LEU A 178 -12.38 12.08 -3.39
C LEU A 178 -11.70 11.85 -4.74
N HIS A 179 -10.94 10.76 -4.87
CA HIS A 179 -10.29 10.39 -6.12
C HIS A 179 -11.32 10.08 -7.21
N ASP A 180 -12.37 9.31 -6.87
CA ASP A 180 -13.47 8.97 -7.78
C ASP A 180 -14.26 10.20 -8.25
N GLU A 181 -14.33 11.25 -7.44
CA GLU A 181 -14.98 12.51 -7.78
C GLU A 181 -14.10 13.40 -8.67
N MET A 182 -12.81 13.48 -8.38
CA MET A 182 -11.89 14.43 -9.02
C MET A 182 -11.14 13.87 -10.22
N HIS A 183 -10.94 12.56 -10.30
CA HIS A 183 -10.17 11.84 -11.33
C HIS A 183 -8.76 12.41 -11.57
N VAL A 184 -8.10 12.92 -10.52
CA VAL A 184 -6.71 13.39 -10.60
C VAL A 184 -5.78 12.18 -10.53
N THR A 185 -4.83 12.08 -11.46
CA THR A 185 -3.78 11.05 -11.41
C THR A 185 -3.06 11.11 -10.08
N THR A 186 -3.11 10.02 -9.31
CA THR A 186 -2.61 10.01 -7.93
C THR A 186 -1.61 8.88 -7.73
N VAL A 187 -0.48 9.19 -7.09
CA VAL A 187 0.46 8.18 -6.59
C VAL A 187 0.56 8.29 -5.08
N ILE A 188 0.32 7.19 -4.38
CA ILE A 188 0.43 7.09 -2.93
C ILE A 188 1.57 6.14 -2.56
N VAL A 189 2.42 6.55 -1.62
CA VAL A 189 3.40 5.67 -0.99
C VAL A 189 2.82 5.14 0.31
N THR A 190 2.91 3.83 0.52
CA THR A 190 2.57 3.19 1.79
C THR A 190 3.43 1.95 2.03
N HIS A 191 3.57 1.57 3.28
CA HIS A 191 4.08 0.26 3.71
C HIS A 191 2.97 -0.65 4.26
N ASP A 192 1.74 -0.15 4.31
CA ASP A 192 0.56 -0.87 4.80
C ASP A 192 -0.19 -1.51 3.62
N GLN A 193 -0.30 -2.83 3.67
CA GLN A 193 -0.94 -3.64 2.63
C GLN A 193 -2.44 -3.33 2.51
N GLU A 194 -3.13 -3.16 3.66
CA GLU A 194 -4.56 -2.85 3.66
C GLU A 194 -4.82 -1.50 2.99
N GLU A 195 -3.94 -0.52 3.22
CA GLU A 195 -4.05 0.79 2.58
C GLU A 195 -3.97 0.67 1.06
N ALA A 196 -2.95 -0.04 0.56
CA ALA A 196 -2.77 -0.23 -0.88
C ALA A 196 -3.96 -0.98 -1.50
N MET A 197 -4.41 -2.06 -0.85
CA MET A 197 -5.51 -2.89 -1.34
C MET A 197 -6.87 -2.18 -1.35
N GLU A 198 -7.14 -1.29 -0.36
CA GLU A 198 -8.42 -0.60 -0.27
C GLU A 198 -8.53 0.61 -1.21
N VAL A 199 -7.42 1.30 -1.50
CA VAL A 199 -7.52 2.59 -2.19
C VAL A 199 -7.05 2.56 -3.65
N ALA A 200 -6.13 1.66 -4.02
CA ALA A 200 -5.46 1.73 -5.32
C ALA A 200 -6.21 0.99 -6.44
N ASP A 201 -6.14 1.54 -7.66
CA ASP A 201 -6.52 0.86 -8.89
C ASP A 201 -5.43 -0.13 -9.32
N LYS A 202 -4.15 0.25 -9.10
CA LYS A 202 -2.98 -0.59 -9.34
C LYS A 202 -1.99 -0.45 -8.18
N ILE A 203 -1.31 -1.54 -7.87
CA ILE A 203 -0.24 -1.59 -6.86
C ILE A 203 1.08 -1.88 -7.57
N VAL A 204 2.11 -1.14 -7.19
CA VAL A 204 3.50 -1.35 -7.60
C VAL A 204 4.25 -1.82 -6.37
N VAL A 205 4.59 -3.10 -6.32
CA VAL A 205 5.38 -3.67 -5.22
C VAL A 205 6.85 -3.39 -5.49
N MET A 206 7.51 -2.73 -4.54
CA MET A 206 8.94 -2.38 -4.64
C MET A 206 9.76 -3.08 -3.56
N ASN A 207 10.94 -3.53 -3.94
CA ASN A 207 11.93 -4.12 -3.05
C ASN A 207 13.34 -3.76 -3.51
N HIS A 208 14.24 -3.43 -2.58
CA HIS A 208 15.65 -3.10 -2.89
C HIS A 208 15.86 -2.13 -4.06
N GLY A 209 15.01 -1.09 -4.17
CA GLY A 209 15.10 -0.09 -5.23
C GLY A 209 14.50 -0.50 -6.57
N ARG A 210 13.97 -1.70 -6.71
CA ARG A 210 13.40 -2.26 -7.94
C ARG A 210 11.91 -2.53 -7.82
N ILE A 211 11.24 -2.67 -8.95
CA ILE A 211 9.85 -3.13 -9.01
C ILE A 211 9.85 -4.65 -9.11
N GLU A 212 9.15 -5.30 -8.17
CA GLU A 212 8.93 -6.74 -8.12
C GLU A 212 7.71 -7.16 -8.96
N GLN A 213 6.61 -6.40 -8.83
CA GLN A 213 5.37 -6.68 -9.54
C GLN A 213 4.52 -5.41 -9.66
N ILE A 214 3.79 -5.30 -10.76
CA ILE A 214 2.73 -4.30 -10.97
C ILE A 214 1.45 -5.06 -11.31
N GLY A 215 0.33 -4.71 -10.68
CA GLY A 215 -0.97 -5.32 -10.94
C GLY A 215 -2.09 -4.63 -10.19
N THR A 216 -3.32 -5.06 -10.43
CA THR A 216 -4.47 -4.73 -9.59
C THR A 216 -4.31 -5.34 -8.20
N PRO A 217 -5.03 -4.86 -7.16
CA PRO A 217 -5.03 -5.50 -5.84
C PRO A 217 -5.28 -7.01 -5.89
N ALA A 218 -6.23 -7.47 -6.71
CA ALA A 218 -6.53 -8.89 -6.89
C ALA A 218 -5.35 -9.65 -7.52
N GLU A 219 -4.74 -9.14 -8.59
CA GLU A 219 -3.59 -9.77 -9.24
C GLU A 219 -2.39 -9.90 -8.29
N ILE A 220 -2.10 -8.85 -7.51
CA ILE A 220 -0.99 -8.86 -6.54
C ILE A 220 -1.22 -9.91 -5.44
N TYR A 221 -2.46 -10.06 -4.96
CA TYR A 221 -2.80 -11.00 -3.90
C TYR A 221 -2.92 -12.44 -4.40
N ASP A 222 -3.68 -12.63 -5.51
CA ASP A 222 -4.03 -13.95 -6.03
C ASP A 222 -2.95 -14.54 -6.95
N GLN A 223 -2.13 -13.68 -7.61
CA GLN A 223 -1.11 -14.09 -8.58
C GLN A 223 0.25 -13.45 -8.27
N PRO A 224 0.80 -13.65 -7.05
CA PRO A 224 2.10 -13.08 -6.70
C PRO A 224 3.21 -13.63 -7.61
N ALA A 225 4.04 -12.72 -8.15
CA ALA A 225 5.11 -13.07 -9.10
C ALA A 225 6.33 -13.70 -8.42
N SER A 226 6.52 -13.51 -7.11
CA SER A 226 7.67 -14.04 -6.38
C SER A 226 7.30 -14.43 -4.94
N PRO A 227 8.13 -15.26 -4.27
CA PRO A 227 8.01 -15.55 -2.85
C PRO A 227 7.94 -14.28 -2.00
N PHE A 228 8.75 -13.28 -2.36
CA PHE A 228 8.76 -11.99 -1.69
C PHE A 228 7.38 -11.31 -1.76
N VAL A 229 6.81 -11.17 -2.95
CA VAL A 229 5.49 -10.54 -3.11
C VAL A 229 4.44 -11.31 -2.31
N MET A 230 4.43 -12.66 -2.40
CA MET A 230 3.47 -13.48 -1.67
C MET A 230 3.57 -13.31 -0.16
N GLY A 231 4.78 -13.34 0.39
CA GLY A 231 5.02 -13.18 1.84
C GLY A 231 4.81 -11.75 2.32
N PHE A 232 5.10 -10.76 1.47
CA PHE A 232 4.97 -9.37 1.81
C PHE A 232 3.51 -8.90 1.80
N VAL A 233 2.67 -9.39 0.88
CA VAL A 233 1.28 -8.91 0.69
C VAL A 233 0.28 -9.61 1.61
N GLY A 234 0.68 -10.62 2.37
CA GLY A 234 -0.20 -11.26 3.34
C GLY A 234 0.45 -12.45 4.02
N ALA A 235 -0.14 -12.89 5.11
CA ALA A 235 0.34 -14.07 5.83
C ALA A 235 0.41 -15.28 4.91
N VAL A 236 1.46 -16.10 5.07
CA VAL A 236 1.70 -17.30 4.28
C VAL A 236 2.37 -18.37 5.13
N ASN A 237 1.96 -19.63 4.94
CA ASN A 237 2.68 -20.80 5.42
C ASN A 237 3.69 -21.21 4.37
N VAL A 238 4.95 -21.37 4.77
CA VAL A 238 6.04 -21.84 3.89
C VAL A 238 6.46 -23.20 4.36
N LEU A 239 6.28 -24.22 3.51
CA LEU A 239 6.51 -25.61 3.84
C LEU A 239 7.57 -26.22 2.93
N SER A 240 8.23 -27.26 3.45
CA SER A 240 9.16 -28.04 2.66
C SER A 240 8.42 -28.83 1.56
N PRO A 241 9.08 -29.15 0.45
CA PRO A 241 8.49 -29.88 -0.66
C PRO A 241 8.06 -31.32 -0.28
N GLU A 242 8.49 -31.83 0.87
CA GLU A 242 8.18 -33.16 1.36
C GLU A 242 6.80 -33.28 2.00
N VAL A 243 6.17 -32.14 2.36
CA VAL A 243 4.84 -32.13 2.97
C VAL A 243 3.77 -32.38 1.89
N PRO A 244 2.93 -33.43 2.01
CA PRO A 244 1.97 -33.81 0.96
C PRO A 244 0.69 -32.95 0.98
N LEU A 245 0.79 -31.64 1.25
CA LEU A 245 -0.33 -30.67 1.26
C LEU A 245 -0.61 -30.02 -0.11
N ALA A 246 0.22 -30.24 -1.13
CA ALA A 246 0.03 -29.67 -2.45
C ALA A 246 -0.01 -30.77 -3.53
N ALA A 247 -0.64 -30.43 -4.69
CA ALA A 247 -0.76 -31.35 -5.82
C ALA A 247 0.59 -31.84 -6.38
N ALA A 248 0.58 -33.00 -7.02
CA ALA A 248 1.71 -33.90 -7.28
C ALA A 248 2.80 -33.44 -8.29
N ASN A 249 2.73 -32.26 -8.91
CA ASN A 249 3.72 -31.79 -9.89
C ASN A 249 4.68 -30.79 -9.25
N ARG A 250 5.79 -31.28 -8.73
CA ARG A 250 6.81 -30.45 -8.06
C ARG A 250 8.18 -30.68 -8.68
N GLU A 251 8.91 -29.60 -8.97
CA GLU A 251 10.33 -29.67 -9.26
C GLU A 251 11.14 -29.79 -7.95
N ARG A 252 12.29 -30.48 -8.01
CA ARG A 252 13.16 -30.66 -6.82
C ARG A 252 13.67 -29.30 -6.36
N GLY A 253 13.40 -28.95 -5.09
CA GLY A 253 13.91 -27.75 -4.42
C GLY A 253 12.90 -26.62 -4.28
N GLU A 254 11.70 -26.74 -4.84
CA GLU A 254 10.63 -25.74 -4.64
C GLU A 254 10.02 -25.83 -3.24
N ARG A 255 9.78 -24.69 -2.60
CA ARG A 255 8.99 -24.61 -1.37
C ARG A 255 7.52 -24.41 -1.69
N ILE A 256 6.66 -24.88 -0.79
CA ILE A 256 5.20 -24.76 -0.88
C ILE A 256 4.76 -23.54 -0.08
N PHE A 257 4.00 -22.67 -0.71
CA PHE A 257 3.43 -21.48 -0.13
C PHE A 257 1.90 -21.60 -0.11
N ILE A 258 1.30 -21.50 1.08
CA ILE A 258 -0.14 -21.68 1.28
C ILE A 258 -0.68 -20.51 2.13
N ARG A 259 -1.73 -19.85 1.66
CA ARG A 259 -2.42 -18.84 2.46
C ARG A 259 -3.10 -19.50 3.67
N PRO A 260 -3.15 -18.86 4.85
CA PRO A 260 -3.83 -19.41 6.03
C PRO A 260 -5.30 -19.77 5.81
N HIS A 261 -6.02 -19.01 4.96
CA HIS A 261 -7.42 -19.27 4.64
C HIS A 261 -7.66 -20.37 3.60
N ASP A 262 -6.60 -20.84 2.93
CA ASP A 262 -6.65 -21.98 2.02
C ASP A 262 -6.45 -23.32 2.74
N LEU A 263 -6.05 -23.29 4.01
CA LEU A 263 -6.00 -24.51 4.82
C LEU A 263 -7.39 -24.83 5.37
N GLU A 264 -7.77 -26.09 5.22
CA GLU A 264 -8.99 -26.67 5.79
C GLU A 264 -8.65 -27.68 6.86
N LEU A 265 -9.41 -27.67 7.96
CA LEU A 265 -9.24 -28.58 9.10
C LEU A 265 -10.38 -29.60 9.12
N HIS A 266 -10.02 -30.86 9.30
CA HIS A 266 -10.95 -31.98 9.35
C HIS A 266 -10.68 -32.81 10.62
N ARG A 267 -11.74 -33.34 11.23
CA ARG A 267 -11.62 -34.30 12.36
C ARG A 267 -11.29 -35.72 11.89
N MET A 268 -11.65 -36.06 10.66
CA MET A 268 -11.44 -37.36 10.05
C MET A 268 -10.49 -37.24 8.87
N PRO A 269 -9.68 -38.28 8.58
CA PRO A 269 -8.82 -38.30 7.41
C PRO A 269 -9.59 -38.04 6.11
N GLN A 270 -9.05 -37.18 5.27
CA GLN A 270 -9.55 -36.90 3.91
C GLN A 270 -8.47 -37.28 2.88
N PRO A 271 -8.83 -37.55 1.62
CA PRO A 271 -7.84 -37.76 0.57
C PRO A 271 -6.89 -36.55 0.48
N GLY A 272 -5.57 -36.81 0.56
CA GLY A 272 -4.54 -35.75 0.52
C GLY A 272 -4.38 -34.94 1.81
N SER A 273 -5.07 -35.34 2.89
CA SER A 273 -4.89 -34.68 4.19
C SER A 273 -3.61 -35.12 4.92
N VAL A 274 -3.02 -34.17 5.65
CA VAL A 274 -1.86 -34.40 6.51
C VAL A 274 -2.30 -34.36 7.98
N PRO A 275 -1.95 -35.37 8.79
CA PRO A 275 -2.24 -35.33 10.23
C PRO A 275 -1.51 -34.16 10.91
N ALA A 276 -2.19 -33.52 11.84
CA ALA A 276 -1.68 -32.39 12.60
C ALA A 276 -2.23 -32.38 14.02
N VAL A 277 -1.52 -31.72 14.93
CA VAL A 277 -1.97 -31.50 16.31
C VAL A 277 -2.18 -30.00 16.52
N LEU A 278 -3.34 -29.66 17.05
CA LEU A 278 -3.70 -28.29 17.36
C LEU A 278 -2.91 -27.76 18.56
N ARG A 279 -2.08 -26.74 18.34
CA ARG A 279 -1.26 -26.10 19.37
C ARG A 279 -1.96 -24.97 20.08
N ARG A 280 -2.60 -24.10 19.30
CA ARG A 280 -3.19 -22.86 19.81
C ARG A 280 -4.37 -22.42 18.98
N ILE A 281 -5.36 -21.81 19.64
CA ILE A 281 -6.49 -21.14 19.01
C ILE A 281 -6.46 -19.68 19.43
N THR A 282 -6.54 -18.78 18.47
CA THR A 282 -6.67 -17.34 18.70
C THR A 282 -7.94 -16.82 18.06
N HIS A 283 -8.80 -16.17 18.83
CA HIS A 283 -10.04 -15.59 18.34
C HIS A 283 -9.78 -14.17 17.82
N MET A 284 -9.96 -13.97 16.51
CA MET A 284 -9.71 -12.71 15.80
C MET A 284 -11.02 -11.98 15.43
N GLY A 285 -12.05 -12.09 16.28
CA GLY A 285 -13.37 -11.50 16.01
C GLY A 285 -14.22 -12.35 15.07
N ARG A 286 -14.19 -12.06 13.77
CA ARG A 286 -14.95 -12.82 12.75
C ARG A 286 -14.29 -14.13 12.38
N ASP A 287 -12.97 -14.22 12.56
CA ASP A 287 -12.16 -15.37 12.21
C ASP A 287 -11.50 -15.99 13.43
N ILE A 288 -11.08 -17.23 13.26
CA ILE A 288 -10.28 -17.99 14.21
C ILE A 288 -8.98 -18.34 13.53
N GLN A 289 -7.87 -18.10 14.22
CA GLN A 289 -6.56 -18.54 13.81
C GLN A 289 -6.20 -19.78 14.61
N ALA A 290 -5.98 -20.90 13.92
CA ALA A 290 -5.53 -22.16 14.48
C ALA A 290 -4.06 -22.40 14.11
N GLU A 291 -3.21 -22.55 15.10
CA GLU A 291 -1.81 -22.96 14.95
C GLU A 291 -1.71 -24.46 15.13
N LEU A 292 -1.19 -25.18 14.13
CA LEU A 292 -1.08 -26.63 14.12
C LEU A 292 0.35 -27.07 13.85
N THR A 293 0.74 -28.19 14.47
CA THR A 293 1.99 -28.90 14.10
C THR A 293 1.65 -30.09 13.23
N LEU A 294 2.22 -30.14 12.05
CA LEU A 294 2.13 -31.28 11.14
C LEU A 294 2.98 -32.44 11.64
N VAL A 295 2.73 -33.64 11.11
CA VAL A 295 3.57 -34.86 11.43
C VAL A 295 5.02 -34.63 11.05
N SER A 296 5.31 -33.80 10.05
CA SER A 296 6.66 -33.39 9.66
C SER A 296 7.39 -32.55 10.71
N GLY A 297 6.68 -32.05 11.73
CA GLY A 297 7.20 -31.13 12.73
C GLY A 297 7.05 -29.65 12.35
N GLU A 298 6.65 -29.34 11.13
CA GLU A 298 6.41 -27.97 10.68
C GLU A 298 5.13 -27.40 11.29
N VAL A 299 5.16 -26.09 11.51
CA VAL A 299 4.01 -25.37 12.08
C VAL A 299 3.28 -24.64 10.97
N VAL A 300 1.96 -24.81 10.92
CA VAL A 300 1.07 -24.11 9.99
C VAL A 300 0.03 -23.31 10.75
N ILE A 301 -0.41 -22.22 10.14
CA ILE A 301 -1.48 -21.37 10.62
C ILE A 301 -2.65 -21.49 9.66
N ALA A 302 -3.80 -21.94 10.16
CA ALA A 302 -5.06 -21.93 9.41
C ALA A 302 -5.95 -20.78 9.90
N GLN A 303 -6.58 -20.07 8.98
CA GLN A 303 -7.56 -19.03 9.28
C GLN A 303 -8.94 -19.51 8.84
N LEU A 304 -9.86 -19.61 9.78
CA LEU A 304 -11.17 -20.18 9.57
C LEU A 304 -12.26 -19.16 9.92
N PRO A 305 -13.30 -19.00 9.08
CA PRO A 305 -14.49 -18.26 9.48
C PRO A 305 -15.12 -18.91 10.72
N ARG A 306 -15.51 -18.08 11.69
CA ARG A 306 -16.10 -18.54 12.94
C ARG A 306 -17.34 -19.41 12.77
N GLU A 307 -18.02 -19.34 11.62
CA GLU A 307 -19.26 -20.05 11.31
C GLU A 307 -19.01 -21.45 10.72
N ARG A 308 -17.83 -21.72 10.15
CA ARG A 308 -17.56 -22.95 9.38
C ARG A 308 -17.21 -24.19 10.21
N MET A 309 -16.81 -24.03 11.45
CA MET A 309 -16.47 -25.14 12.33
C MET A 309 -17.08 -24.88 13.71
N ASP A 310 -17.56 -25.90 14.38
CA ASP A 310 -17.94 -25.74 15.79
C ASP A 310 -16.67 -25.57 16.63
N HIS A 311 -16.10 -24.34 16.48
CA HIS A 311 -14.83 -23.93 17.12
C HIS A 311 -14.90 -24.02 18.64
N ARG A 312 -16.14 -24.11 19.22
CA ARG A 312 -16.36 -24.33 20.65
C ARG A 312 -15.92 -25.72 21.09
N GLU A 313 -15.78 -26.64 20.13
CA GLU A 313 -15.33 -28.00 20.39
C GLU A 313 -13.83 -28.23 20.15
N LEU A 314 -13.11 -27.29 19.52
CA LEU A 314 -11.66 -27.40 19.31
C LEU A 314 -10.89 -27.10 20.59
N ARG A 315 -10.00 -28.01 20.96
CA ARG A 315 -9.12 -27.87 22.13
C ARG A 315 -7.67 -28.07 21.74
N THR A 316 -6.79 -27.36 22.41
CA THR A 316 -5.34 -27.60 22.30
C THR A 316 -5.05 -29.06 22.59
N GLY A 317 -4.28 -29.71 21.72
CA GLY A 317 -3.97 -31.14 21.76
C GLY A 317 -4.88 -32.00 20.86
N ASP A 318 -5.93 -31.46 20.26
CA ASP A 318 -6.78 -32.21 19.35
C ASP A 318 -5.97 -32.67 18.12
N ALA A 319 -6.16 -33.95 17.78
CA ALA A 319 -5.64 -34.51 16.53
C ALA A 319 -6.59 -34.15 15.40
N LEU A 320 -6.08 -33.50 14.38
CA LEU A 320 -6.79 -33.01 13.21
C LEU A 320 -6.10 -33.46 11.93
N HIS A 321 -6.79 -33.29 10.81
CA HIS A 321 -6.25 -33.48 9.47
C HIS A 321 -6.34 -32.18 8.70
N VAL A 322 -5.26 -31.81 8.00
CA VAL A 322 -5.17 -30.56 7.25
C VAL A 322 -5.14 -30.86 5.75
N THR A 323 -5.93 -30.15 4.98
CA THR A 323 -5.87 -30.11 3.51
C THR A 323 -5.61 -28.68 3.06
N SER A 324 -5.12 -28.52 1.82
CA SER A 324 -5.02 -27.21 1.17
C SER A 324 -5.94 -27.17 -0.05
N ARG A 325 -6.68 -26.06 -0.19
CA ARG A 325 -7.48 -25.77 -1.40
C ARG A 325 -6.60 -25.29 -2.54
N GLU A 326 -5.72 -24.35 -2.22
CA GLU A 326 -4.78 -23.79 -3.16
C GLU A 326 -3.38 -23.78 -2.55
N SER A 327 -2.38 -23.97 -3.39
CA SER A 327 -0.97 -23.84 -3.02
C SER A 327 -0.17 -23.34 -4.21
N ARG A 328 0.92 -22.62 -3.92
CA ARG A 328 1.88 -22.19 -4.93
C ARG A 328 3.24 -22.74 -4.60
N THR A 329 4.02 -22.99 -5.64
CA THR A 329 5.41 -23.40 -5.48
C THR A 329 6.32 -22.34 -6.06
N PHE A 330 7.39 -22.06 -5.35
CA PHE A 330 8.43 -21.14 -5.81
C PHE A 330 9.80 -21.78 -5.54
N VAL A 331 10.72 -21.55 -6.46
CA VAL A 331 12.14 -21.81 -6.20
C VAL A 331 12.58 -20.79 -5.13
N PRO A 332 13.22 -21.23 -4.04
CA PRO A 332 13.70 -20.28 -3.03
C PRO A 332 14.74 -19.36 -3.66
N ASP A 333 14.39 -18.08 -3.84
CA ASP A 333 15.40 -17.04 -3.95
C ASP A 333 16.04 -16.86 -2.57
N TYR A 334 17.37 -16.89 -2.51
CA TYR A 334 18.18 -16.93 -1.27
C TYR A 334 18.16 -15.61 -0.47
N ALA A 335 17.04 -14.88 -0.45
CA ALA A 335 16.91 -13.61 0.24
C ALA A 335 15.52 -13.45 0.91
N ILE A 336 15.28 -14.25 1.95
CA ILE A 336 14.29 -13.89 3.00
C ILE A 336 15.02 -13.89 4.34
#